data_71bc1a44a06253bea56db05351a322bd
#
_entry.id   71bc1a44a06253bea56db05351a322bd
#
_cell.length_a   1.000
_cell.length_b   1.000
_cell.length_c   1.000
_cell.angle_alpha   90.00
_cell.angle_beta   90.00
_cell.angle_gamma   90.00
#
_symmetry.space_group_name_H-M   'P 1'
#
loop_
_entity.id
_entity.type
_entity.pdbx_description
1 polymer ?
#
loop_
_entity_poly.entity_id
_entity_poly.type
_entity_poly.pdbx_seq_one_letter_code
_entity_poly.pdbx_strand_id
1 'polypeptide(L)'
;MNINKHLSLTLIALLATLSLHAEVKKTLYPDGKTKFERNYENGKLNGPARAYYPNGQLKTKTNFRDGKVHGWTLGFYENGRLKAEIPMQYGKVHGTQKEYYETGELKSVSKFVDDHNVGTKKVLYPNGNLKAKLYFNDEGKLNGTLKEYYPNGNLKYKINVENGRATKGYIYTLDGDREKMTAQQFADMGLL
;
A
#
# COMPACT_ATOMS: atom_id res chain seq x y z
N MET A 1 -82.86 -1.56 -21.38
CA MET A 1 -81.86 -0.65 -21.96
C MET A 1 -80.67 -0.62 -20.99
N ASN A 2 -79.73 -1.55 -21.17
CA ASN A 2 -78.60 -1.74 -20.31
C ASN A 2 -77.34 -1.11 -20.94
N ILE A 3 -76.77 -0.13 -20.25
CA ILE A 3 -75.55 0.49 -20.66
C ILE A 3 -74.43 -0.09 -19.78
N ASN A 4 -73.64 -1.04 -20.33
CA ASN A 4 -72.42 -1.55 -19.72
C ASN A 4 -71.35 -0.50 -19.83
N LYS A 5 -70.91 0.06 -18.69
CA LYS A 5 -69.69 0.85 -18.58
C LYS A 5 -68.50 -0.08 -18.37
N HIS A 6 -67.74 -0.30 -19.40
CA HIS A 6 -66.39 -0.90 -19.27
C HIS A 6 -65.43 0.10 -18.60
N LEU A 7 -65.04 -0.20 -17.37
CA LEU A 7 -63.98 0.51 -16.68
C LEU A 7 -62.66 -0.09 -17.15
N SER A 8 -61.95 0.64 -18.01
CA SER A 8 -60.61 0.30 -18.43
C SER A 8 -59.65 0.66 -17.31
N LEU A 9 -59.09 -0.33 -16.59
CA LEU A 9 -57.98 -0.14 -15.66
C LEU A 9 -56.69 -0.02 -16.48
N THR A 10 -56.23 1.20 -16.71
CA THR A 10 -54.88 1.46 -17.22
C THR A 10 -53.92 1.24 -16.08
N LEU A 11 -53.20 0.10 -16.08
CA LEU A 11 -52.08 -0.20 -15.22
C LEU A 11 -50.90 0.68 -15.64
N ILE A 12 -50.70 1.79 -14.93
CA ILE A 12 -49.48 2.60 -15.08
C ILE A 12 -48.38 1.83 -14.41
N ALA A 13 -47.60 1.09 -15.19
CA ALA A 13 -46.34 0.52 -14.75
C ALA A 13 -45.36 1.68 -14.54
N LEU A 14 -45.14 2.08 -13.27
CA LEU A 14 -44.11 3.00 -12.88
C LEU A 14 -42.76 2.28 -13.05
N LEU A 15 -42.18 2.40 -14.25
CA LEU A 15 -40.78 2.03 -14.50
C LEU A 15 -39.93 3.00 -13.67
N ALA A 16 -39.58 2.60 -12.45
CA ALA A 16 -38.51 3.23 -11.70
C ALA A 16 -37.19 2.99 -12.48
N THR A 17 -36.84 3.92 -13.35
CA THR A 17 -35.49 3.97 -13.92
C THR A 17 -34.54 4.16 -12.77
N LEU A 18 -33.82 3.09 -12.38
CA LEU A 18 -32.67 3.17 -11.50
C LEU A 18 -31.62 3.99 -12.25
N SER A 19 -31.67 5.32 -12.11
CA SER A 19 -30.61 6.16 -12.64
C SER A 19 -29.37 5.88 -11.81
N LEU A 20 -28.36 5.31 -12.44
CA LEU A 20 -27.02 5.19 -11.86
C LEU A 20 -26.57 6.60 -11.48
N HIS A 21 -26.64 6.95 -10.18
CA HIS A 21 -26.21 8.26 -9.70
C HIS A 21 -24.71 8.18 -9.39
N ALA A 22 -23.89 8.64 -10.33
CA ALA A 22 -22.49 8.93 -10.11
C ALA A 22 -22.38 10.33 -9.48
N GLU A 23 -21.70 10.44 -8.35
CA GLU A 23 -21.52 11.69 -7.61
C GLU A 23 -20.07 11.88 -7.23
N VAL A 24 -19.56 13.12 -7.34
CA VAL A 24 -18.23 13.50 -6.85
C VAL A 24 -18.40 14.39 -5.63
N LYS A 25 -17.92 13.93 -4.46
CA LYS A 25 -17.91 14.73 -3.23
C LYS A 25 -16.55 15.32 -2.99
N LYS A 26 -16.51 16.62 -2.69
CA LYS A 26 -15.30 17.34 -2.30
C LYS A 26 -15.39 17.79 -0.85
N THR A 27 -14.26 17.70 -0.16
CA THR A 27 -14.04 18.32 1.15
C THR A 27 -12.93 19.33 0.97
N LEU A 28 -13.05 20.49 1.61
CA LEU A 28 -12.09 21.58 1.46
C LEU A 28 -11.26 21.76 2.73
N TYR A 29 -10.10 22.37 2.59
CA TYR A 29 -9.35 22.98 3.66
C TYR A 29 -9.99 24.31 4.08
N PRO A 30 -9.63 24.90 5.24
CA PRO A 30 -10.15 26.19 5.68
C PRO A 30 -9.87 27.36 4.70
N ASP A 31 -8.80 27.24 3.88
CA ASP A 31 -8.42 28.20 2.83
C ASP A 31 -9.19 28.01 1.50
N GLY A 32 -10.17 27.09 1.48
CA GLY A 32 -11.00 26.81 0.30
C GLY A 32 -10.39 25.81 -0.70
N LYS A 33 -9.15 25.40 -0.54
CA LYS A 33 -8.53 24.39 -1.43
C LYS A 33 -9.10 23.01 -1.19
N THR A 34 -9.15 22.20 -2.24
CA THR A 34 -9.62 20.82 -2.15
C THR A 34 -8.70 19.99 -1.24
N LYS A 35 -9.28 19.36 -0.21
CA LYS A 35 -8.61 18.39 0.67
C LYS A 35 -8.84 16.96 0.21
N PHE A 36 -10.10 16.61 -0.12
CA PHE A 36 -10.47 15.31 -0.65
C PHE A 36 -11.42 15.44 -1.82
N GLU A 37 -11.28 14.56 -2.78
CA GLU A 37 -12.22 14.32 -3.89
C GLU A 37 -12.52 12.83 -3.94
N ARG A 38 -13.79 12.46 -3.91
CA ARG A 38 -14.22 11.06 -3.84
C ARG A 38 -15.37 10.84 -4.80
N ASN A 39 -15.26 9.75 -5.58
CA ASN A 39 -16.33 9.33 -6.49
C ASN A 39 -17.21 8.29 -5.81
N TYR A 40 -18.51 8.48 -5.96
CA TYR A 40 -19.53 7.57 -5.47
C TYR A 40 -20.42 7.12 -6.64
N GLU A 41 -20.88 5.89 -6.55
CA GLU A 41 -21.87 5.32 -7.43
C GLU A 41 -22.88 4.55 -6.56
N ASN A 42 -24.16 4.89 -6.68
CA ASN A 42 -25.23 4.33 -5.84
C ASN A 42 -24.93 4.40 -4.33
N GLY A 43 -24.36 5.52 -3.86
CA GLY A 43 -24.01 5.77 -2.46
C GLY A 43 -22.76 5.07 -1.95
N LYS A 44 -22.07 4.24 -2.77
CA LYS A 44 -20.81 3.58 -2.43
C LYS A 44 -19.64 4.26 -3.11
N LEU A 45 -18.47 4.26 -2.44
CA LEU A 45 -17.21 4.68 -3.08
C LEU A 45 -16.94 3.79 -4.29
N ASN A 46 -16.83 4.39 -5.48
CA ASN A 46 -16.53 3.69 -6.73
C ASN A 46 -15.70 4.60 -7.64
N GLY A 47 -14.63 4.07 -8.24
CA GLY A 47 -13.69 4.84 -9.03
C GLY A 47 -12.60 5.55 -8.19
N PRO A 48 -11.92 6.58 -8.75
CA PRO A 48 -10.80 7.26 -8.12
C PRO A 48 -11.21 8.14 -6.94
N ALA A 49 -10.46 8.06 -5.83
CA ALA A 49 -10.47 9.03 -4.76
C ALA A 49 -9.10 9.69 -4.67
N ARG A 50 -9.07 11.00 -4.39
CA ARG A 50 -7.86 11.80 -4.29
C ARG A 50 -7.83 12.54 -2.96
N ALA A 51 -6.66 12.60 -2.35
CA ALA A 51 -6.37 13.52 -1.26
C ALA A 51 -5.27 14.46 -1.68
N TYR A 52 -5.30 15.68 -1.19
CA TYR A 52 -4.33 16.71 -1.53
C TYR A 52 -3.66 17.25 -0.26
N TYR A 53 -2.46 17.75 -0.39
CA TYR A 53 -1.78 18.52 0.63
C TYR A 53 -2.34 19.97 0.69
N PRO A 54 -2.10 20.75 1.78
CA PRO A 54 -2.51 22.15 1.86
C PRO A 54 -1.92 23.04 0.76
N ASN A 55 -0.73 22.67 0.22
CA ASN A 55 -0.12 23.35 -0.91
C ASN A 55 -0.82 23.06 -2.26
N GLY A 56 -1.85 22.16 -2.28
CA GLY A 56 -2.60 21.76 -3.47
C GLY A 56 -2.01 20.58 -4.24
N GLN A 57 -0.82 20.11 -3.88
CA GLN A 57 -0.22 18.93 -4.50
C GLN A 57 -0.99 17.65 -4.12
N LEU A 58 -1.04 16.71 -5.05
CA LEU A 58 -1.66 15.41 -4.82
C LEU A 58 -0.90 14.65 -3.73
N LYS A 59 -1.61 14.20 -2.69
CA LYS A 59 -1.07 13.40 -1.58
C LYS A 59 -1.28 11.90 -1.82
N THR A 60 -2.51 11.52 -2.22
CA THR A 60 -2.82 10.13 -2.55
C THR A 60 -3.83 10.05 -3.69
N LYS A 61 -3.70 9.00 -4.51
CA LYS A 61 -4.72 8.58 -5.47
C LYS A 61 -5.00 7.10 -5.23
N THR A 62 -6.26 6.78 -4.94
CA THR A 62 -6.71 5.43 -4.61
C THR A 62 -7.92 5.10 -5.46
N ASN A 63 -8.00 3.88 -5.99
CA ASN A 63 -9.19 3.43 -6.69
C ASN A 63 -10.06 2.57 -5.77
N PHE A 64 -11.38 2.76 -5.89
CA PHE A 64 -12.38 2.00 -5.18
C PHE A 64 -13.25 1.21 -6.15
N ARG A 65 -13.70 0.04 -5.71
CA ARG A 65 -14.73 -0.78 -6.33
C ARG A 65 -15.68 -1.26 -5.23
N ASP A 66 -16.95 -0.94 -5.35
CA ASP A 66 -18.00 -1.34 -4.39
C ASP A 66 -17.66 -1.00 -2.92
N GLY A 67 -17.10 0.21 -2.68
CA GLY A 67 -16.72 0.69 -1.36
C GLY A 67 -15.37 0.16 -0.84
N LYS A 68 -14.72 -0.77 -1.54
CA LYS A 68 -13.41 -1.33 -1.16
C LYS A 68 -12.30 -0.81 -2.05
N VAL A 69 -11.12 -0.58 -1.48
CA VAL A 69 -9.93 -0.23 -2.26
C VAL A 69 -9.57 -1.38 -3.19
N HIS A 70 -9.42 -1.08 -4.49
CA HIS A 70 -9.08 -2.07 -5.52
C HIS A 70 -8.24 -1.43 -6.63
N GLY A 71 -7.21 -2.14 -7.10
CA GLY A 71 -6.23 -1.62 -8.06
C GLY A 71 -5.06 -0.96 -7.35
N TRP A 72 -4.66 0.25 -7.74
CA TRP A 72 -3.48 0.92 -7.19
C TRP A 72 -3.84 2.03 -6.22
N THR A 73 -3.12 2.09 -5.09
CA THR A 73 -2.99 3.29 -4.28
C THR A 73 -1.60 3.89 -4.54
N LEU A 74 -1.58 5.13 -5.01
CA LEU A 74 -0.38 5.92 -5.22
C LEU A 74 -0.26 6.96 -4.11
N GLY A 75 0.88 7.01 -3.44
CA GLY A 75 1.24 8.05 -2.48
C GLY A 75 2.27 9.00 -3.08
N PHE A 76 2.21 10.27 -2.73
CA PHE A 76 3.13 11.30 -3.23
C PHE A 76 3.69 12.09 -2.05
N TYR A 77 4.88 12.65 -2.22
CA TYR A 77 5.48 13.64 -1.34
C TYR A 77 4.89 15.03 -1.60
N GLU A 78 5.11 15.98 -0.71
CA GLU A 78 4.65 17.37 -0.87
C GLU A 78 5.29 18.11 -2.06
N ASN A 79 6.44 17.63 -2.53
CA ASN A 79 7.09 18.11 -3.76
C ASN A 79 6.50 17.51 -5.05
N GLY A 80 5.43 16.68 -4.94
CA GLY A 80 4.74 16.02 -6.05
C GLY A 80 5.38 14.73 -6.55
N ARG A 81 6.55 14.35 -6.05
CA ARG A 81 7.21 13.09 -6.46
C ARG A 81 6.51 11.88 -5.85
N LEU A 82 6.55 10.77 -6.58
CA LEU A 82 5.99 9.49 -6.15
C LEU A 82 6.70 8.99 -4.88
N LYS A 83 5.91 8.64 -3.86
CA LYS A 83 6.38 8.10 -2.58
C LYS A 83 6.17 6.59 -2.50
N ALA A 84 5.03 6.10 -2.99
CA ALA A 84 4.69 4.69 -2.93
C ALA A 84 3.71 4.27 -4.03
N GLU A 85 3.88 3.04 -4.50
CA GLU A 85 2.95 2.29 -5.33
C GLU A 85 2.51 1.06 -4.54
N ILE A 86 1.22 1.01 -4.19
CA ILE A 86 0.65 -0.03 -3.34
C ILE A 86 -0.45 -0.73 -4.13
N PRO A 87 -0.26 -2.00 -4.55
CA PRO A 87 -1.30 -2.76 -5.21
C PRO A 87 -2.32 -3.25 -4.19
N MET A 88 -3.60 -3.02 -4.49
CA MET A 88 -4.71 -3.31 -3.59
C MET A 88 -5.72 -4.25 -4.24
N GLN A 89 -6.16 -5.26 -3.50
CA GLN A 89 -7.20 -6.17 -3.92
C GLN A 89 -8.26 -6.29 -2.82
N TYR A 90 -9.45 -5.76 -3.08
CA TYR A 90 -10.60 -5.79 -2.16
C TYR A 90 -10.28 -5.30 -0.72
N GLY A 91 -9.47 -4.24 -0.59
CA GLY A 91 -9.11 -3.61 0.67
C GLY A 91 -7.82 -4.12 1.31
N LYS A 92 -7.18 -5.14 0.73
CA LYS A 92 -5.92 -5.70 1.20
C LYS A 92 -4.77 -5.37 0.26
N VAL A 93 -3.57 -5.25 0.78
CA VAL A 93 -2.36 -5.14 -0.04
C VAL A 93 -2.07 -6.50 -0.66
N HIS A 94 -2.03 -6.55 -2.00
CA HIS A 94 -1.79 -7.79 -2.75
C HIS A 94 -1.01 -7.50 -4.03
N GLY A 95 0.20 -8.05 -4.15
CA GLY A 95 1.11 -7.82 -5.27
C GLY A 95 2.43 -7.19 -4.84
N THR A 96 3.13 -6.54 -5.77
CA THR A 96 4.43 -5.91 -5.51
C THR A 96 4.27 -4.44 -5.16
N GLN A 97 4.55 -4.10 -3.90
CA GLN A 97 4.65 -2.73 -3.42
C GLN A 97 6.04 -2.17 -3.69
N LYS A 98 6.09 -0.90 -4.08
CA LYS A 98 7.34 -0.13 -4.18
C LYS A 98 7.24 1.15 -3.36
N GLU A 99 8.35 1.53 -2.74
CA GLU A 99 8.52 2.82 -2.07
C GLU A 99 9.71 3.56 -2.66
N TYR A 100 9.64 4.88 -2.64
CA TYR A 100 10.67 5.76 -3.21
C TYR A 100 11.13 6.75 -2.16
N TYR A 101 12.36 7.23 -2.28
CA TYR A 101 12.86 8.38 -1.55
C TYR A 101 12.22 9.68 -2.08
N GLU A 102 12.28 10.74 -1.30
CA GLU A 102 11.77 12.06 -1.71
C GLU A 102 12.56 12.64 -2.90
N THR A 103 13.79 12.20 -3.10
CA THR A 103 14.65 12.48 -4.25
C THR A 103 14.24 11.73 -5.52
N GLY A 104 13.42 10.66 -5.40
CA GLY A 104 12.81 9.89 -6.49
C GLY A 104 13.40 8.50 -6.70
N GLU A 105 14.52 8.18 -6.09
CA GLU A 105 15.16 6.87 -6.21
C GLU A 105 14.33 5.79 -5.49
N LEU A 106 14.41 4.57 -6.00
CA LEU A 106 13.75 3.41 -5.39
C LEU A 106 14.33 3.13 -3.99
N LYS A 107 13.46 3.10 -2.98
CA LYS A 107 13.80 2.84 -1.58
C LYS A 107 13.57 1.39 -1.19
N SER A 108 12.43 0.82 -1.59
CA SER A 108 12.13 -0.58 -1.26
C SER A 108 11.22 -1.24 -2.28
N VAL A 109 11.36 -2.57 -2.39
CA VAL A 109 10.44 -3.45 -3.11
C VAL A 109 10.11 -4.62 -2.21
N SER A 110 8.82 -4.92 -2.06
CA SER A 110 8.33 -6.07 -1.31
C SER A 110 7.08 -6.65 -1.97
N LYS A 111 6.89 -7.96 -1.84
CA LYS A 111 5.69 -8.65 -2.31
C LYS A 111 4.75 -8.90 -1.13
N PHE A 112 3.47 -8.68 -1.36
CA PHE A 112 2.40 -8.92 -0.39
C PHE A 112 1.38 -9.90 -0.93
N VAL A 113 0.86 -10.70 -0.03
CA VAL A 113 -0.34 -11.52 -0.22
C VAL A 113 -1.24 -11.25 0.98
N ASP A 114 -2.41 -10.67 0.74
CA ASP A 114 -3.43 -10.35 1.75
C ASP A 114 -2.86 -9.68 3.01
N ASP A 115 -2.15 -8.54 2.81
CA ASP A 115 -1.45 -7.71 3.82
C ASP A 115 -0.18 -8.31 4.43
N HIS A 116 0.18 -9.55 4.12
CA HIS A 116 1.40 -10.19 4.60
C HIS A 116 2.55 -10.03 3.61
N ASN A 117 3.72 -9.60 4.07
CA ASN A 117 4.94 -9.70 3.26
C ASN A 117 5.24 -11.15 2.97
N VAL A 118 5.54 -11.49 1.71
CA VAL A 118 5.96 -12.84 1.30
C VAL A 118 7.18 -12.78 0.39
N GLY A 119 8.02 -13.81 0.48
CA GLY A 119 9.23 -13.91 -0.33
C GLY A 119 10.28 -12.86 0.02
N THR A 120 10.88 -12.21 -0.97
CA THR A 120 12.01 -11.31 -0.77
C THR A 120 11.58 -9.85 -0.69
N LYS A 121 11.97 -9.16 0.39
CA LYS A 121 11.99 -7.70 0.48
C LYS A 121 13.41 -7.19 0.26
N LYS A 122 13.56 -6.19 -0.60
CA LYS A 122 14.81 -5.45 -0.81
C LYS A 122 14.63 -4.01 -0.35
N VAL A 123 15.62 -3.49 0.35
CA VAL A 123 15.73 -2.07 0.73
C VAL A 123 17.02 -1.55 0.13
N LEU A 124 17.00 -0.36 -0.44
CA LEU A 124 18.13 0.27 -1.09
C LEU A 124 18.49 1.57 -0.36
N TYR A 125 19.73 2.00 -0.49
CA TYR A 125 20.19 3.35 -0.14
C TYR A 125 19.81 4.34 -1.25
N PRO A 126 19.83 5.67 -1.00
CA PRO A 126 19.60 6.67 -2.04
C PRO A 126 20.59 6.59 -3.23
N ASN A 127 21.79 6.07 -3.01
CA ASN A 127 22.77 5.84 -4.10
C ASN A 127 22.49 4.58 -4.94
N GLY A 128 21.36 3.87 -4.69
CA GLY A 128 20.96 2.66 -5.38
C GLY A 128 21.57 1.36 -4.86
N ASN A 129 22.56 1.43 -3.99
CA ASN A 129 23.18 0.23 -3.41
C ASN A 129 22.20 -0.50 -2.48
N LEU A 130 22.30 -1.82 -2.44
CA LEU A 130 21.47 -2.65 -1.57
C LEU A 130 21.79 -2.35 -0.10
N LYS A 131 20.77 -1.92 0.67
CA LYS A 131 20.86 -1.72 2.12
C LYS A 131 20.50 -2.99 2.88
N ALA A 132 19.40 -3.65 2.51
CA ALA A 132 18.97 -4.86 3.20
C ALA A 132 18.22 -5.81 2.26
N LYS A 133 18.37 -7.11 2.55
CA LYS A 133 17.62 -8.20 1.93
C LYS A 133 17.03 -9.09 3.01
N LEU A 134 15.69 -9.18 3.02
CA LEU A 134 14.92 -9.93 3.99
C LEU A 134 14.09 -10.98 3.26
N TYR A 135 13.81 -12.09 3.92
CA TYR A 135 12.98 -13.15 3.39
C TYR A 135 11.81 -13.42 4.35
N PHE A 136 10.63 -13.55 3.80
CA PHE A 136 9.40 -13.82 4.55
C PHE A 136 8.79 -15.14 4.03
N ASN A 137 8.27 -15.94 4.96
CA ASN A 137 7.47 -17.12 4.61
C ASN A 137 6.02 -16.69 4.24
N ASP A 138 5.19 -17.66 3.88
CA ASP A 138 3.80 -17.40 3.46
C ASP A 138 2.90 -16.90 4.61
N GLU A 139 3.33 -17.06 5.87
CA GLU A 139 2.66 -16.49 7.04
C GLU A 139 3.08 -15.03 7.32
N GLY A 140 3.98 -14.44 6.52
CA GLY A 140 4.51 -13.10 6.72
C GLY A 140 5.58 -12.98 7.80
N LYS A 141 6.12 -14.08 8.29
CA LYS A 141 7.21 -14.11 9.27
C LYS A 141 8.57 -14.07 8.58
N LEU A 142 9.53 -13.32 9.15
CA LEU A 142 10.93 -13.39 8.70
C LEU A 142 11.43 -14.81 8.78
N ASN A 143 11.95 -15.33 7.68
CA ASN A 143 12.43 -16.71 7.59
C ASN A 143 13.53 -16.83 6.53
N GLY A 144 14.72 -17.35 6.91
CA GLY A 144 15.88 -17.43 6.02
C GLY A 144 17.01 -16.49 6.44
N THR A 145 17.86 -16.08 5.50
CA THR A 145 19.02 -15.24 5.81
C THR A 145 18.72 -13.77 5.56
N LEU A 146 18.61 -12.99 6.63
CA LEU A 146 18.63 -11.54 6.59
C LEU A 146 20.05 -11.06 6.34
N LYS A 147 20.22 -10.13 5.40
CA LYS A 147 21.50 -9.44 5.13
C LYS A 147 21.28 -7.94 5.17
N GLU A 148 22.17 -7.21 5.83
CA GLU A 148 22.28 -5.76 5.76
C GLU A 148 23.66 -5.38 5.29
N TYR A 149 23.78 -4.28 4.54
CA TYR A 149 25.00 -3.83 3.91
C TYR A 149 25.27 -2.37 4.31
N TYR A 150 26.53 -1.97 4.32
CA TYR A 150 26.96 -0.59 4.41
C TYR A 150 26.65 0.15 3.07
N PRO A 151 26.65 1.51 3.06
CA PRO A 151 26.44 2.28 1.83
C PRO A 151 27.45 2.02 0.71
N ASN A 152 28.65 1.54 1.06
CA ASN A 152 29.69 1.13 0.10
C ASN A 152 29.48 -0.28 -0.48
N GLY A 153 28.44 -1.02 -0.03
CA GLY A 153 28.11 -2.36 -0.49
C GLY A 153 28.72 -3.50 0.33
N ASN A 154 29.61 -3.22 1.29
CA ASN A 154 30.17 -4.24 2.17
C ASN A 154 29.09 -4.79 3.10
N LEU A 155 29.16 -6.11 3.40
CA LEU A 155 28.22 -6.77 4.31
C LEU A 155 28.38 -6.20 5.72
N LYS A 156 27.25 -5.84 6.36
CA LYS A 156 27.19 -5.34 7.75
C LYS A 156 26.65 -6.38 8.72
N TYR A 157 25.52 -7.01 8.36
CA TYR A 157 24.93 -8.08 9.14
C TYR A 157 24.58 -9.27 8.26
N LYS A 158 24.76 -10.47 8.81
CA LYS A 158 24.22 -11.71 8.25
C LYS A 158 23.57 -12.50 9.38
N ILE A 159 22.26 -12.63 9.36
CA ILE A 159 21.48 -13.25 10.44
C ILE A 159 20.58 -14.32 9.83
N ASN A 160 20.67 -15.55 10.36
CA ASN A 160 19.73 -16.59 10.05
C ASN A 160 18.53 -16.47 10.99
N VAL A 161 17.34 -16.46 10.40
CA VAL A 161 16.07 -16.27 11.09
C VAL A 161 15.14 -17.41 10.73
N GLU A 162 14.48 -17.98 11.72
CA GLU A 162 13.48 -19.01 11.58
C GLU A 162 12.20 -18.56 12.28
N ASN A 163 11.10 -18.45 11.53
CA ASN A 163 9.79 -18.01 12.05
C ASN A 163 9.83 -16.73 12.89
N GLY A 164 10.64 -15.74 12.45
CA GLY A 164 10.79 -14.45 13.10
C GLY A 164 11.87 -14.39 14.19
N ARG A 165 12.51 -15.48 14.55
CA ARG A 165 13.53 -15.54 15.60
C ARG A 165 14.92 -15.80 15.02
N ALA A 166 15.91 -15.03 15.49
CA ALA A 166 17.30 -15.24 15.09
C ALA A 166 17.86 -16.54 15.69
N THR A 167 18.47 -17.36 14.86
CA THR A 167 19.15 -18.60 15.28
C THR A 167 20.67 -18.43 15.31
N LYS A 168 21.22 -17.57 14.43
CA LYS A 168 22.65 -17.28 14.32
C LYS A 168 22.87 -15.96 13.58
N GLY A 169 23.82 -15.17 14.02
CA GLY A 169 24.15 -13.92 13.34
C GLY A 169 25.61 -13.51 13.49
N TYR A 170 26.03 -12.67 12.56
CA TYR A 170 27.37 -12.06 12.53
C TYR A 170 27.26 -10.59 12.18
N ILE A 171 28.08 -9.77 12.85
CA ILE A 171 28.39 -8.39 12.52
C ILE A 171 29.69 -8.38 11.76
N TYR A 172 29.81 -7.55 10.74
CA TYR A 172 31.01 -7.36 9.95
C TYR A 172 31.47 -5.91 10.09
N THR A 173 32.78 -5.71 10.29
CA THR A 173 33.42 -4.39 10.21
C THR A 173 33.54 -3.95 8.74
N LEU A 174 33.95 -2.68 8.52
CA LEU A 174 34.23 -2.18 7.17
C LEU A 174 35.42 -2.88 6.51
N ASP A 175 36.36 -3.38 7.32
CA ASP A 175 37.56 -4.10 6.87
C ASP A 175 37.27 -5.60 6.60
N GLY A 176 36.04 -6.06 6.91
CA GLY A 176 35.61 -7.43 6.64
C GLY A 176 35.75 -8.41 7.80
N ASP A 177 36.34 -7.98 8.93
CA ASP A 177 36.36 -8.79 10.14
C ASP A 177 34.95 -9.05 10.65
N ARG A 178 34.71 -10.20 11.28
CA ARG A 178 33.37 -10.58 11.76
C ARG A 178 33.40 -11.02 13.21
N GLU A 179 32.31 -10.67 13.89
CA GLU A 179 32.04 -11.14 15.25
C GLU A 179 30.68 -11.85 15.28
N LYS A 180 30.57 -12.84 16.18
CA LYS A 180 29.28 -13.51 16.40
C LYS A 180 28.36 -12.59 17.23
N MET A 181 27.13 -12.42 16.80
CA MET A 181 26.13 -11.63 17.52
C MET A 181 25.71 -12.30 18.83
N THR A 182 25.48 -11.46 19.84
CA THR A 182 24.95 -11.85 21.16
C THR A 182 23.43 -11.93 21.15
N ALA A 183 22.83 -12.57 22.18
CA ALA A 183 21.40 -12.59 22.39
C ALA A 183 20.82 -11.17 22.56
N GLN A 184 21.53 -10.27 23.28
CA GLN A 184 21.09 -8.88 23.46
C GLN A 184 20.99 -8.15 22.11
N GLN A 185 21.93 -8.31 21.22
CA GLN A 185 21.89 -7.69 19.89
C GLN A 185 20.73 -8.21 19.04
N PHE A 186 20.34 -9.48 19.17
CA PHE A 186 19.13 -9.98 18.55
C PHE A 186 17.87 -9.39 19.17
N ALA A 187 17.81 -9.23 20.50
CA ALA A 187 16.72 -8.60 21.21
C ALA A 187 16.51 -7.14 20.75
N ASP A 188 17.60 -6.37 20.65
CA ASP A 188 17.59 -4.98 20.20
C ASP A 188 17.04 -4.82 18.75
N MET A 189 17.15 -5.88 17.95
CA MET A 189 16.61 -5.95 16.59
C MET A 189 15.19 -6.54 16.54
N GLY A 190 14.59 -6.94 17.68
CA GLY A 190 13.28 -7.58 17.76
C GLY A 190 13.25 -8.99 17.15
N LEU A 191 14.38 -9.75 17.24
CA LEU A 191 14.56 -11.06 16.63
C LEU A 191 14.72 -12.20 17.66
N LEU A 192 14.30 -12.01 18.92
CA LEU A 192 14.25 -13.06 19.96
C LEU A 192 12.89 -13.71 20.08
#